data_8de07f73603b217c7e473137818b38dc
#
_entry.id   8de07f73603b217c7e473137818b38dc
#
_cell.length_a   1.000
_cell.length_b   1.000
_cell.length_c   1.000
_cell.angle_alpha   90.00
_cell.angle_beta   90.00
_cell.angle_gamma   90.00
#
_symmetry.space_group_name_H-M   'P 1'
#
loop_
_entity.id
_entity.type
_entity.pdbx_description
1 polymer ?
#
loop_
_entity_poly.entity_id
_entity_poly.type
_entity_poly.pdbx_seq_one_letter_code
_entity_poly.pdbx_strand_id
1 'polypeptide(L)'
;IGPSGSGKSTTVRCMNFLEEPTSGHVYIDGQKLTHANKTKIIRESISMVFQQFNLYPHMTVLKNLTIAPMKLHHKSKKEAEDLAYHYLDVVGLRDKAHVYPTTLSGGQQQRIAIARALCAQTKIILFDEPTSALDPETIQEVLDVMIKLAKENITMVVVTHEMGFARQVADRVVFMADGQIIEEGTPDHFFENPSNERVKQFLGKIIR
;
A
#
# COMPACT_ATOMS: atom_id res chain seq x y z
N ILE A 1 -10.51 -6.54 -3.03
CA ILE A 1 -10.21 -7.67 -3.92
C ILE A 1 -11.23 -7.78 -5.03
N GLY A 2 -10.99 -8.64 -6.07
CA GLY A 2 -11.89 -8.84 -7.20
C GLY A 2 -11.13 -9.10 -8.52
N PRO A 3 -11.82 -9.43 -9.63
CA PRO A 3 -11.19 -9.72 -10.92
C PRO A 3 -10.44 -8.52 -11.50
N SER A 4 -9.51 -8.78 -12.42
CA SER A 4 -8.81 -7.72 -13.16
C SER A 4 -9.82 -6.85 -13.92
N GLY A 5 -9.55 -5.54 -14.00
CA GLY A 5 -10.44 -4.58 -14.65
C GLY A 5 -11.67 -4.17 -13.86
N SER A 6 -11.85 -4.63 -12.61
CA SER A 6 -13.03 -4.27 -11.78
C SER A 6 -12.98 -2.87 -11.16
N GLY A 7 -11.95 -2.06 -11.41
CA GLY A 7 -11.83 -0.69 -10.92
C GLY A 7 -11.12 -0.51 -9.57
N LYS A 8 -10.53 -1.58 -9.00
CA LYS A 8 -9.84 -1.53 -7.69
C LYS A 8 -8.74 -0.47 -7.62
N SER A 9 -7.79 -0.52 -8.56
CA SER A 9 -6.68 0.45 -8.62
C SER A 9 -7.18 1.88 -8.86
N THR A 10 -8.17 2.07 -9.72
CA THR A 10 -8.82 3.37 -9.94
C THR A 10 -9.42 3.89 -8.64
N THR A 11 -10.15 3.05 -7.89
CA THR A 11 -10.75 3.43 -6.61
C THR A 11 -9.69 3.88 -5.60
N VAL A 12 -8.60 3.11 -5.45
CA VAL A 12 -7.50 3.47 -4.54
C VAL A 12 -6.81 4.75 -4.98
N ARG A 13 -6.62 4.96 -6.29
CA ARG A 13 -6.05 6.21 -6.83
C ARG A 13 -6.98 7.40 -6.67
N CYS A 14 -8.29 7.21 -6.64
CA CYS A 14 -9.23 8.27 -6.27
C CYS A 14 -9.10 8.65 -4.79
N MET A 15 -8.80 7.71 -3.89
CA MET A 15 -8.65 8.01 -2.46
C MET A 15 -7.52 9.01 -2.17
N ASN A 16 -6.42 8.99 -2.95
CA ASN A 16 -5.33 9.94 -2.84
C ASN A 16 -5.36 11.04 -3.92
N PHE A 17 -6.47 11.15 -4.65
CA PHE A 17 -6.66 12.15 -5.70
C PHE A 17 -5.62 12.13 -6.84
N LEU A 18 -4.97 10.99 -7.06
CA LEU A 18 -4.18 10.75 -8.28
C LEU A 18 -5.08 10.65 -9.50
N GLU A 19 -6.28 10.06 -9.30
CA GLU A 19 -7.38 10.12 -10.24
C GLU A 19 -8.54 10.87 -9.61
N GLU A 20 -9.20 11.72 -10.37
CA GLU A 20 -10.32 12.50 -9.89
C GLU A 20 -11.62 11.71 -10.10
N PRO A 21 -12.45 11.50 -9.06
CA PRO A 21 -13.71 10.83 -9.22
C PRO A 21 -14.64 11.68 -10.12
N THR A 22 -15.29 11.05 -11.10
CA THR A 22 -16.26 11.71 -12.01
C THR A 22 -17.45 12.30 -11.24
N SER A 23 -17.83 11.65 -10.14
CA SER A 23 -18.89 12.09 -9.24
C SER A 23 -18.63 11.65 -7.81
N GLY A 24 -19.35 12.22 -6.86
CA GLY A 24 -19.12 11.93 -5.44
C GLY A 24 -17.97 12.72 -4.83
N HIS A 25 -17.56 12.34 -3.64
CA HIS A 25 -16.54 13.05 -2.88
C HIS A 25 -15.69 12.11 -2.07
N VAL A 26 -14.42 12.47 -1.89
CA VAL A 26 -13.49 11.77 -1.00
C VAL A 26 -13.34 12.59 0.28
N TYR A 27 -13.39 11.89 1.43
CA TYR A 27 -13.20 12.49 2.75
C TYR A 27 -12.06 11.77 3.46
N ILE A 28 -11.19 12.54 4.12
CA ILE A 28 -10.12 12.04 4.97
C ILE A 28 -10.26 12.73 6.32
N ASP A 29 -10.40 11.95 7.40
CA ASP A 29 -10.65 12.47 8.75
C ASP A 29 -11.83 13.48 8.77
N GLY A 30 -12.92 13.19 8.03
CA GLY A 30 -14.09 14.07 7.92
C GLY A 30 -13.90 15.31 7.04
N GLN A 31 -12.72 15.55 6.50
CA GLN A 31 -12.43 16.68 5.62
C GLN A 31 -12.61 16.28 4.15
N LYS A 32 -13.50 16.98 3.45
CA LYS A 32 -13.71 16.79 2.02
C LYS A 32 -12.46 17.23 1.24
N LEU A 33 -11.94 16.35 0.39
CA LEU A 33 -10.89 16.72 -0.56
C LEU A 33 -11.44 17.60 -1.67
N THR A 34 -10.70 18.66 -1.98
CA THR A 34 -10.96 19.61 -3.05
C THR A 34 -9.65 19.95 -3.74
N HIS A 35 -9.71 20.57 -4.93
CA HIS A 35 -8.48 21.03 -5.60
C HIS A 35 -7.65 22.00 -4.74
N ALA A 36 -8.31 22.79 -3.88
CA ALA A 36 -7.64 23.79 -3.04
C ALA A 36 -6.85 23.16 -1.86
N ASN A 37 -7.34 22.06 -1.27
CA ASN A 37 -6.78 21.50 -0.05
C ASN A 37 -6.13 20.12 -0.21
N LYS A 38 -6.38 19.42 -1.35
CA LYS A 38 -5.91 18.03 -1.56
C LYS A 38 -4.42 17.85 -1.32
N THR A 39 -3.59 18.75 -1.83
CA THR A 39 -2.12 18.62 -1.71
C THR A 39 -1.66 18.61 -0.26
N LYS A 40 -2.24 19.46 0.58
CA LYS A 40 -1.91 19.50 2.01
C LYS A 40 -2.40 18.25 2.71
N ILE A 41 -3.69 17.94 2.61
CA ILE A 41 -4.31 16.82 3.32
C ILE A 41 -3.67 15.49 2.93
N ILE A 42 -3.43 15.25 1.63
CA ILE A 42 -2.82 14.00 1.17
C ILE A 42 -1.40 13.86 1.71
N ARG A 43 -0.57 14.88 1.61
CA ARG A 43 0.81 14.83 2.11
C ARG A 43 0.90 14.53 3.61
N GLU A 44 -0.06 15.01 4.39
CA GLU A 44 -0.11 14.81 5.84
C GLU A 44 -0.76 13.47 6.23
N SER A 45 -1.63 12.90 5.37
CA SER A 45 -2.49 11.80 5.78
C SER A 45 -2.26 10.50 5.02
N ILE A 46 -1.79 10.53 3.78
CA ILE A 46 -1.76 9.35 2.90
C ILE A 46 -0.40 9.17 2.25
N SER A 47 0.16 7.97 2.35
CA SER A 47 1.23 7.46 1.49
C SER A 47 0.70 6.40 0.54
N MET A 48 1.40 6.16 -0.57
CA MET A 48 1.02 5.12 -1.52
C MET A 48 2.23 4.28 -1.95
N VAL A 49 2.03 2.98 -1.95
CA VAL A 49 2.93 1.97 -2.51
C VAL A 49 2.29 1.42 -3.77
N PHE A 50 2.99 1.51 -4.88
CA PHE A 50 2.51 1.13 -6.20
C PHE A 50 2.96 -0.28 -6.58
N GLN A 51 2.32 -0.85 -7.59
CA GLN A 51 2.75 -2.08 -8.25
C GLN A 51 4.17 -1.96 -8.81
N GLN A 52 4.50 -0.84 -9.45
CA GLN A 52 5.87 -0.45 -9.80
C GLN A 52 6.46 0.30 -8.61
N PHE A 53 7.68 -0.04 -8.22
CA PHE A 53 8.31 0.44 -6.97
C PHE A 53 8.45 1.96 -6.89
N ASN A 54 8.56 2.65 -8.03
CA ASN A 54 8.64 4.10 -8.17
C ASN A 54 9.72 4.76 -7.29
N LEU A 55 10.82 4.05 -7.03
CA LEU A 55 11.98 4.61 -6.36
C LEU A 55 12.71 5.58 -7.28
N TYR A 56 13.32 6.61 -6.71
CA TYR A 56 14.17 7.54 -7.45
C TYR A 56 15.49 6.86 -7.83
N PRO A 57 15.71 6.47 -9.11
CA PRO A 57 16.85 5.62 -9.49
C PRO A 57 18.20 6.33 -9.37
N HIS A 58 18.21 7.65 -9.41
CA HIS A 58 19.39 8.50 -9.28
C HIS A 58 19.76 8.85 -7.82
N MET A 59 19.00 8.33 -6.86
CA MET A 59 19.24 8.50 -5.43
C MET A 59 19.53 7.16 -4.78
N THR A 60 20.40 7.15 -3.76
CA THR A 60 20.61 5.96 -2.93
C THR A 60 19.31 5.60 -2.17
N VAL A 61 19.23 4.37 -1.66
CA VAL A 61 18.13 3.94 -0.80
C VAL A 61 17.92 4.92 0.35
N LEU A 62 18.95 5.26 1.10
CA LEU A 62 18.87 6.19 2.22
C LEU A 62 18.29 7.57 1.80
N LYS A 63 18.72 8.09 0.64
CA LYS A 63 18.16 9.35 0.12
C LYS A 63 16.70 9.23 -0.27
N ASN A 64 16.28 8.10 -0.84
CA ASN A 64 14.87 7.84 -1.13
C ASN A 64 13.99 7.90 0.13
N LEU A 65 14.51 7.41 1.26
CA LEU A 65 13.77 7.38 2.52
C LEU A 65 13.78 8.73 3.25
N THR A 66 14.88 9.49 3.17
CA THR A 66 15.05 10.73 3.95
C THR A 66 14.41 11.95 3.32
N ILE A 67 14.08 11.93 2.01
CA ILE A 67 13.57 13.13 1.32
C ILE A 67 12.22 13.61 1.88
N ALA A 68 11.28 12.71 2.18
CA ALA A 68 9.97 13.09 2.71
C ALA A 68 10.08 13.64 4.14
N PRO A 69 10.73 12.97 5.10
CA PRO A 69 10.94 13.51 6.45
C PRO A 69 11.57 14.91 6.46
N MET A 70 12.58 15.14 5.63
CA MET A 70 13.27 16.43 5.55
C MET A 70 12.42 17.52 4.89
N LYS A 71 11.69 17.18 3.80
CA LYS A 71 10.96 18.18 3.00
C LYS A 71 9.55 18.45 3.52
N LEU A 72 8.85 17.44 4.05
CA LEU A 72 7.47 17.57 4.51
C LEU A 72 7.38 17.84 6.02
N HIS A 73 8.26 17.23 6.81
CA HIS A 73 8.23 17.33 8.27
C HIS A 73 9.36 18.17 8.84
N HIS A 74 10.18 18.81 7.98
CA HIS A 74 11.29 19.70 8.37
C HIS A 74 12.28 19.05 9.35
N LYS A 75 12.39 17.71 9.34
CA LYS A 75 13.35 16.99 10.18
C LYS A 75 14.77 17.33 9.78
N SER A 76 15.66 17.40 10.75
CA SER A 76 17.09 17.49 10.51
C SER A 76 17.58 16.25 9.74
N LYS A 77 18.74 16.36 9.10
CA LYS A 77 19.36 15.24 8.40
C LYS A 77 19.52 14.03 9.31
N LYS A 78 19.99 14.23 10.54
CA LYS A 78 20.20 13.17 11.52
C LYS A 78 18.90 12.46 11.86
N GLU A 79 17.85 13.21 12.23
CA GLU A 79 16.54 12.62 12.55
C GLU A 79 15.94 11.86 11.37
N ALA A 80 16.10 12.37 10.15
CA ALA A 80 15.62 11.68 8.94
C ALA A 80 16.41 10.38 8.65
N GLU A 81 17.73 10.39 8.86
CA GLU A 81 18.58 9.21 8.73
C GLU A 81 18.28 8.17 9.81
N ASP A 82 18.13 8.57 11.08
CA ASP A 82 17.75 7.68 12.17
C ASP A 82 16.40 6.99 11.89
N LEU A 83 15.42 7.75 11.42
CA LEU A 83 14.11 7.23 11.01
C LEU A 83 14.23 6.26 9.81
N ALA A 84 15.03 6.61 8.82
CA ALA A 84 15.26 5.77 7.65
C ALA A 84 15.93 4.44 8.02
N TYR A 85 16.93 4.46 8.90
CA TYR A 85 17.58 3.25 9.39
C TYR A 85 16.64 2.37 10.21
N HIS A 86 15.77 2.97 11.03
CA HIS A 86 14.73 2.24 11.75
C HIS A 86 13.82 1.45 10.78
N TYR A 87 13.31 2.09 9.72
CA TYR A 87 12.45 1.40 8.76
C TYR A 87 13.21 0.45 7.83
N LEU A 88 14.49 0.70 7.58
CA LEU A 88 15.36 -0.29 6.90
C LEU A 88 15.53 -1.56 7.73
N ASP A 89 15.62 -1.44 9.06
CA ASP A 89 15.61 -2.60 9.96
C ASP A 89 14.28 -3.34 9.92
N VAL A 90 13.16 -2.61 9.91
CA VAL A 90 11.80 -3.21 9.82
C VAL A 90 11.65 -4.06 8.57
N VAL A 91 12.19 -3.61 7.42
CA VAL A 91 12.11 -4.32 6.14
C VAL A 91 13.31 -5.24 5.86
N GLY A 92 14.26 -5.36 6.82
CA GLY A 92 15.43 -6.26 6.73
C GLY A 92 16.47 -5.87 5.68
N LEU A 93 16.65 -4.57 5.39
CA LEU A 93 17.51 -4.07 4.32
C LEU A 93 18.45 -2.93 4.76
N ARG A 94 18.87 -2.94 6.05
CA ARG A 94 19.78 -1.92 6.60
C ARG A 94 21.10 -1.83 5.85
N ASP A 95 21.65 -2.96 5.44
CA ASP A 95 22.91 -3.08 4.67
C ASP A 95 22.84 -2.44 3.28
N LYS A 96 21.62 -2.20 2.77
CA LYS A 96 21.34 -1.61 1.45
C LYS A 96 21.20 -0.08 1.46
N ALA A 97 21.42 0.60 2.59
CA ALA A 97 21.21 2.04 2.72
C ALA A 97 21.94 2.89 1.66
N HIS A 98 23.14 2.49 1.27
CA HIS A 98 24.01 3.28 0.41
C HIS A 98 24.05 2.82 -1.06
N VAL A 99 23.29 1.79 -1.43
CA VAL A 99 23.20 1.33 -2.83
C VAL A 99 22.11 2.08 -3.59
N TYR A 100 22.12 1.97 -4.90
CA TYR A 100 21.08 2.53 -5.77
C TYR A 100 19.99 1.49 -6.05
N PRO A 101 18.72 1.91 -6.24
CA PRO A 101 17.60 1.00 -6.50
C PRO A 101 17.84 0.03 -7.65
N THR A 102 18.53 0.44 -8.69
CA THR A 102 18.83 -0.40 -9.87
C THR A 102 19.67 -1.63 -9.58
N THR A 103 20.33 -1.70 -8.43
CA THR A 103 21.14 -2.87 -8.01
C THR A 103 20.37 -3.86 -7.14
N LEU A 104 19.11 -3.57 -6.84
CA LEU A 104 18.26 -4.36 -5.96
C LEU A 104 17.32 -5.27 -6.76
N SER A 105 16.98 -6.44 -6.18
CA SER A 105 15.92 -7.30 -6.70
C SER A 105 14.55 -6.62 -6.61
N GLY A 106 13.55 -7.10 -7.35
CA GLY A 106 12.17 -6.57 -7.32
C GLY A 106 11.60 -6.56 -5.90
N GLY A 107 11.71 -7.67 -5.16
CA GLY A 107 11.24 -7.76 -3.78
C GLY A 107 11.98 -6.80 -2.83
N GLN A 108 13.29 -6.60 -3.02
CA GLN A 108 14.04 -5.60 -2.26
C GLN A 108 13.58 -4.19 -2.58
N GLN A 109 13.37 -3.85 -3.86
CA GLN A 109 12.86 -2.54 -4.26
C GLN A 109 11.47 -2.28 -3.67
N GLN A 110 10.59 -3.28 -3.66
CA GLN A 110 9.25 -3.15 -3.07
C GLN A 110 9.31 -2.93 -1.56
N ARG A 111 10.14 -3.68 -0.85
CA ARG A 111 10.35 -3.45 0.60
C ARG A 111 10.92 -2.06 0.89
N ILE A 112 11.82 -1.54 0.06
CA ILE A 112 12.28 -0.15 0.17
C ILE A 112 11.15 0.85 -0.14
N ALA A 113 10.27 0.58 -1.11
CA ALA A 113 9.12 1.44 -1.38
C ALA A 113 8.15 1.49 -0.18
N ILE A 114 7.95 0.35 0.51
CA ILE A 114 7.21 0.29 1.79
C ILE A 114 7.91 1.13 2.87
N ALA A 115 9.22 0.93 3.07
CA ALA A 115 10.00 1.71 4.04
C ALA A 115 9.93 3.22 3.76
N ARG A 116 9.93 3.63 2.48
CA ARG A 116 9.76 5.03 2.07
C ARG A 116 8.39 5.57 2.45
N ALA A 117 7.32 4.78 2.24
CA ALA A 117 5.97 5.15 2.65
C ALA A 117 5.86 5.34 4.17
N LEU A 118 6.51 4.46 4.95
CA LEU A 118 6.57 4.55 6.41
C LEU A 118 7.35 5.79 6.88
N CYS A 119 8.47 6.11 6.23
CA CYS A 119 9.25 7.32 6.52
C CYS A 119 8.45 8.62 6.33
N ALA A 120 7.43 8.62 5.49
CA ALA A 120 6.55 9.77 5.31
C ALA A 120 5.64 10.02 6.52
N GLN A 121 5.56 9.09 7.48
CA GLN A 121 4.82 9.21 8.74
C GLN A 121 3.35 9.65 8.55
N THR A 122 2.71 9.16 7.51
CA THR A 122 1.29 9.40 7.23
C THR A 122 0.39 8.42 8.00
N LYS A 123 -0.87 8.77 8.17
CA LYS A 123 -1.85 7.97 8.94
C LYS A 123 -2.30 6.72 8.17
N ILE A 124 -2.34 6.80 6.85
CA ILE A 124 -2.89 5.77 5.96
C ILE A 124 -1.85 5.41 4.91
N ILE A 125 -1.68 4.12 4.64
CA ILE A 125 -0.87 3.64 3.52
C ILE A 125 -1.78 2.91 2.54
N LEU A 126 -1.82 3.38 1.30
CA LEU A 126 -2.51 2.72 0.20
C LEU A 126 -1.53 1.79 -0.53
N PHE A 127 -1.95 0.56 -0.79
CA PHE A 127 -1.19 -0.42 -1.56
C PHE A 127 -1.97 -0.79 -2.83
N ASP A 128 -1.39 -0.54 -3.99
CA ASP A 128 -1.97 -0.90 -5.29
C ASP A 128 -1.21 -2.10 -5.86
N GLU A 129 -1.70 -3.30 -5.60
CA GLU A 129 -1.14 -4.59 -6.03
C GLU A 129 0.37 -4.73 -5.76
N PRO A 130 0.83 -4.64 -4.51
CA PRO A 130 2.25 -4.52 -4.17
C PRO A 130 3.10 -5.75 -4.52
N THR A 131 2.50 -6.89 -4.84
CA THR A 131 3.19 -8.14 -5.16
C THR A 131 3.11 -8.54 -6.63
N SER A 132 2.27 -7.90 -7.44
CA SER A 132 1.95 -8.36 -8.81
C SER A 132 3.11 -8.23 -9.81
N ALA A 133 4.13 -7.43 -9.51
CA ALA A 133 5.34 -7.28 -10.33
C ALA A 133 6.54 -8.08 -9.80
N LEU A 134 6.31 -9.01 -8.87
CA LEU A 134 7.37 -9.77 -8.18
C LEU A 134 7.43 -11.22 -8.63
N ASP A 135 8.63 -11.78 -8.56
CA ASP A 135 8.82 -13.22 -8.68
C ASP A 135 8.18 -13.95 -7.49
N PRO A 136 7.58 -15.14 -7.71
CA PRO A 136 6.89 -15.89 -6.64
C PRO A 136 7.74 -16.12 -5.38
N GLU A 137 9.05 -16.31 -5.54
CA GLU A 137 9.99 -16.53 -4.43
C GLU A 137 10.12 -15.33 -3.51
N THR A 138 9.85 -14.11 -4.00
CA THR A 138 10.03 -12.86 -3.26
C THR A 138 8.72 -12.27 -2.71
N ILE A 139 7.57 -12.80 -3.13
CA ILE A 139 6.25 -12.35 -2.68
C ILE A 139 6.13 -12.47 -1.17
N GLN A 140 6.52 -13.63 -0.60
CA GLN A 140 6.36 -13.87 0.83
C GLN A 140 7.14 -12.87 1.68
N GLU A 141 8.33 -12.46 1.27
CA GLU A 141 9.13 -11.47 2.01
C GLU A 141 8.42 -10.11 2.11
N VAL A 142 7.69 -9.72 1.07
CA VAL A 142 6.90 -8.46 1.07
C VAL A 142 5.64 -8.61 1.93
N LEU A 143 4.94 -9.76 1.82
CA LEU A 143 3.76 -10.03 2.64
C LEU A 143 4.09 -10.08 4.13
N ASP A 144 5.23 -10.67 4.51
CA ASP A 144 5.68 -10.74 5.91
C ASP A 144 5.88 -9.33 6.50
N VAL A 145 6.46 -8.40 5.72
CA VAL A 145 6.55 -7.00 6.13
C VAL A 145 5.16 -6.41 6.32
N MET A 146 4.24 -6.60 5.38
CA MET A 146 2.88 -6.06 5.48
C MET A 146 2.09 -6.66 6.65
N ILE A 147 2.26 -7.95 6.94
CA ILE A 147 1.68 -8.61 8.13
C ILE A 147 2.19 -7.96 9.42
N LYS A 148 3.49 -7.67 9.48
CA LYS A 148 4.08 -6.97 10.63
C LYS A 148 3.46 -5.58 10.82
N LEU A 149 3.30 -4.82 9.74
CA LEU A 149 2.68 -3.48 9.79
C LEU A 149 1.21 -3.55 10.25
N ALA A 150 0.45 -4.55 9.82
CA ALA A 150 -0.93 -4.77 10.28
C ALA A 150 -0.98 -5.00 11.80
N LYS A 151 -0.06 -5.79 12.34
CA LYS A 151 0.05 -6.03 13.80
C LYS A 151 0.44 -4.78 14.60
N GLU A 152 1.08 -3.82 13.97
CA GLU A 152 1.42 -2.51 14.56
C GLU A 152 0.27 -1.48 14.44
N ASN A 153 -0.93 -1.92 14.01
CA ASN A 153 -2.13 -1.11 13.82
C ASN A 153 -1.96 0.05 12.84
N ILE A 154 -1.11 -0.12 11.83
CA ILE A 154 -0.99 0.85 10.74
C ILE A 154 -2.22 0.70 9.84
N THR A 155 -2.95 1.80 9.63
CA THR A 155 -4.11 1.81 8.74
C THR A 155 -3.67 1.59 7.29
N MET A 156 -4.12 0.49 6.69
CA MET A 156 -3.79 0.12 5.32
C MET A 156 -5.05 -0.09 4.48
N VAL A 157 -5.04 0.38 3.25
CA VAL A 157 -5.99 -0.01 2.21
C VAL A 157 -5.20 -0.76 1.13
N VAL A 158 -5.52 -2.02 0.91
CA VAL A 158 -4.70 -2.91 0.09
C VAL A 158 -5.52 -3.50 -1.06
N VAL A 159 -5.11 -3.22 -2.29
CA VAL A 159 -5.54 -3.99 -3.47
C VAL A 159 -4.60 -5.18 -3.61
N THR A 160 -5.14 -6.39 -3.55
CA THR A 160 -4.32 -7.60 -3.62
C THR A 160 -5.05 -8.77 -4.28
N HIS A 161 -4.27 -9.69 -4.82
CA HIS A 161 -4.70 -11.03 -5.27
C HIS A 161 -4.25 -12.13 -4.28
N GLU A 162 -3.57 -11.78 -3.21
CA GLU A 162 -3.07 -12.69 -2.18
C GLU A 162 -4.17 -12.97 -1.16
N MET A 163 -5.02 -13.97 -1.43
CA MET A 163 -6.20 -14.26 -0.58
C MET A 163 -5.81 -14.71 0.82
N GLY A 164 -4.72 -15.48 0.94
CA GLY A 164 -4.20 -15.91 2.25
C GLY A 164 -3.79 -14.72 3.12
N PHE A 165 -3.12 -13.75 2.54
CA PHE A 165 -2.77 -12.49 3.21
C PHE A 165 -4.03 -11.71 3.62
N ALA A 166 -4.96 -11.49 2.69
CA ALA A 166 -6.19 -10.76 2.97
C ALA A 166 -7.00 -11.41 4.11
N ARG A 167 -7.11 -12.74 4.12
CA ARG A 167 -7.77 -13.50 5.20
C ARG A 167 -7.08 -13.33 6.56
N GLN A 168 -5.75 -13.24 6.57
CA GLN A 168 -4.97 -13.21 7.80
C GLN A 168 -4.96 -11.84 8.49
N VAL A 169 -5.00 -10.75 7.71
CA VAL A 169 -4.71 -9.40 8.26
C VAL A 169 -5.84 -8.39 8.10
N ALA A 170 -6.83 -8.65 7.25
CA ALA A 170 -7.87 -7.67 7.01
C ALA A 170 -8.88 -7.61 8.16
N ASP A 171 -9.27 -6.41 8.57
CA ASP A 171 -10.44 -6.19 9.42
C ASP A 171 -11.72 -6.18 8.57
N ARG A 172 -11.61 -5.76 7.31
CA ARG A 172 -12.71 -5.64 6.36
C ARG A 172 -12.24 -6.00 4.95
N VAL A 173 -13.03 -6.80 4.27
CA VAL A 173 -12.81 -7.18 2.86
C VAL A 173 -13.89 -6.55 2.01
N VAL A 174 -13.51 -5.93 0.89
CA VAL A 174 -14.41 -5.35 -0.11
C VAL A 174 -14.17 -6.07 -1.44
N PHE A 175 -15.21 -6.67 -2.00
CA PHE A 175 -15.15 -7.29 -3.31
C PHE A 175 -15.75 -6.39 -4.37
N MET A 176 -14.96 -6.11 -5.39
CA MET A 176 -15.36 -5.29 -6.53
C MET A 176 -15.43 -6.13 -7.80
N ALA A 177 -16.48 -5.94 -8.58
CA ALA A 177 -16.62 -6.49 -9.93
C ALA A 177 -17.41 -5.50 -10.80
N ASP A 178 -17.05 -5.41 -12.09
CA ASP A 178 -17.72 -4.58 -13.08
C ASP A 178 -17.92 -3.11 -12.64
N GLY A 179 -16.91 -2.54 -11.93
CA GLY A 179 -16.95 -1.17 -11.44
C GLY A 179 -17.82 -0.93 -10.21
N GLN A 180 -18.32 -1.98 -9.58
CA GLN A 180 -19.24 -1.90 -8.43
C GLN A 180 -18.67 -2.65 -7.22
N ILE A 181 -19.01 -2.18 -6.02
CA ILE A 181 -18.86 -2.96 -4.79
C ILE A 181 -20.01 -3.96 -4.73
N ILE A 182 -19.69 -5.24 -4.80
CA ILE A 182 -20.66 -6.34 -4.84
C ILE A 182 -20.96 -6.86 -3.43
N GLU A 183 -19.92 -6.97 -2.61
CA GLU A 183 -20.06 -7.46 -1.23
C GLU A 183 -18.92 -6.88 -0.38
N GLU A 184 -19.21 -6.65 0.90
CA GLU A 184 -18.23 -6.29 1.90
C GLU A 184 -18.54 -6.97 3.23
N GLY A 185 -17.51 -7.26 4.01
CA GLY A 185 -17.67 -7.91 5.30
C GLY A 185 -16.35 -8.18 6.01
N THR A 186 -16.44 -8.88 7.12
CA THR A 186 -15.25 -9.42 7.80
C THR A 186 -14.60 -10.53 6.98
N PRO A 187 -13.31 -10.85 7.19
CA PRO A 187 -12.67 -11.98 6.51
C PRO A 187 -13.44 -13.30 6.68
N ASP A 188 -13.90 -13.61 7.89
CA ASP A 188 -14.66 -14.84 8.16
C ASP A 188 -15.94 -14.90 7.33
N HIS A 189 -16.73 -13.82 7.31
CA HIS A 189 -17.93 -13.75 6.46
C HIS A 189 -17.56 -13.94 4.98
N PHE A 190 -16.56 -13.19 4.52
CA PHE A 190 -16.21 -13.16 3.10
C PHE A 190 -15.64 -14.51 2.59
N PHE A 191 -14.74 -15.13 3.35
CA PHE A 191 -14.04 -16.34 2.92
C PHE A 191 -14.79 -17.64 3.25
N GLU A 192 -15.64 -17.66 4.28
CA GLU A 192 -16.33 -18.87 4.74
C GLU A 192 -17.80 -18.90 4.33
N ASN A 193 -18.49 -17.76 4.40
CA ASN A 193 -19.94 -17.67 4.19
C ASN A 193 -20.33 -16.48 3.31
N PRO A 194 -19.75 -16.31 2.11
CA PRO A 194 -20.11 -15.19 1.24
C PRO A 194 -21.58 -15.27 0.84
N SER A 195 -22.26 -14.13 0.84
CA SER A 195 -23.68 -14.03 0.51
C SER A 195 -23.91 -14.03 -1.01
N ASN A 196 -23.01 -13.39 -1.76
CA ASN A 196 -23.19 -13.20 -3.20
C ASN A 196 -22.61 -14.35 -4.02
N GLU A 197 -23.38 -14.87 -4.97
CA GLU A 197 -22.97 -15.97 -5.86
C GLU A 197 -21.72 -15.64 -6.69
N ARG A 198 -21.52 -14.39 -7.08
CA ARG A 198 -20.34 -13.97 -7.82
C ARG A 198 -19.06 -14.03 -6.98
N VAL A 199 -19.17 -13.75 -5.68
CA VAL A 199 -18.08 -13.92 -4.71
C VAL A 199 -17.75 -15.39 -4.55
N LYS A 200 -18.76 -16.27 -4.36
CA LYS A 200 -18.57 -17.73 -4.28
C LYS A 200 -17.86 -18.29 -5.52
N GLN A 201 -18.29 -17.87 -6.71
CA GLN A 201 -17.67 -18.27 -7.97
C GLN A 201 -16.20 -17.78 -8.08
N PHE A 202 -15.93 -16.56 -7.62
CA PHE A 202 -14.59 -16.00 -7.63
C PHE A 202 -13.67 -16.78 -6.69
N LEU A 203 -14.09 -16.98 -5.45
CA LEU A 203 -13.32 -17.72 -4.43
C LEU A 203 -13.09 -19.18 -4.87
N GLY A 204 -14.11 -19.85 -5.42
CA GLY A 204 -14.00 -21.22 -5.91
C GLY A 204 -13.02 -21.43 -7.07
N LYS A 205 -12.59 -20.34 -7.76
CA LYS A 205 -11.55 -20.39 -8.79
C LYS A 205 -10.15 -20.19 -8.24
N ILE A 206 -10.01 -19.51 -7.11
CA ILE A 206 -8.71 -19.08 -6.56
C ILE A 206 -8.28 -19.97 -5.39
N ILE A 207 -9.24 -20.38 -4.55
CA ILE A 207 -8.99 -21.26 -3.40
C ILE A 207 -9.26 -22.70 -3.84
N ARG A 208 -8.29 -23.25 -4.59
CA ARG A 208 -8.27 -24.70 -4.92
C ARG A 208 -7.11 -25.36 -4.19
#